data_734390f0628a3efe2e9a2ede5c09012c
#
_entry.id   734390f0628a3efe2e9a2ede5c09012c
#
_cell.length_a   1.000
_cell.length_b   1.000
_cell.length_c   1.000
_cell.angle_alpha   90.00
_cell.angle_beta   90.00
_cell.angle_gamma   90.00
#
_symmetry.space_group_name_H-M   'P 1'
#
loop_
_entity.id
_entity.type
_entity.pdbx_description
1 polymer ?
#
loop_
_entity_poly.entity_id
_entity_poly.type
_entity_poly.pdbx_seq_one_letter_code
_entity_poly.pdbx_strand_id
1 'polypeptide(L)'
;EGADFDALLMDLNYARDTTSGQEGLDLIARLQAIDSTLPIVVMTAWSSVELAVEAMRRGARDFIQKPWDNTRLLAILHGQVELSRALREGQRLEAENRLLRSGSVPSLAANSSSMRRALDLIHRVAPSDASVLITGEHGSGKEVVAQTLHTLSTRAAGPLVTVNAGSIPEGVFESEILGHVKGAFTDAKTDRVGHFELASGGTLFLDEIANVPLGQQAKLLRVIETGEVHRVGSSKTYRVDVRLISATNAGLREEVAAGRFREDLLFRLNTIEIHLPPLRERPEDILPLARGFLSQFAGRYRKTLSGFNYAAEQALKGYSWPGNVRELNHVVERAVLMSQENSVSVADLGLSQEGRDHGRLEELPLEDVERLLIRKSLDRYEGNISQTAHALGLSRSALYRRLERYGIKTTSTQD
;
A
#
# COMPACT_ATOMS: atom_id res chain seq x y z
N GLU A 1 -34.68 5.79 -25.51
CA GLU A 1 -34.42 4.69 -24.57
C GLU A 1 -33.37 3.75 -25.17
N GLY A 2 -32.11 3.79 -24.71
CA GLY A 2 -31.10 2.77 -24.97
C GLY A 2 -30.14 2.98 -26.17
N ALA A 3 -30.04 4.13 -26.79
CA ALA A 3 -29.03 4.41 -27.79
C ALA A 3 -27.96 5.35 -27.21
N ASP A 4 -26.68 4.91 -27.26
CA ASP A 4 -25.55 5.75 -26.91
C ASP A 4 -25.25 6.69 -28.09
N PHE A 5 -25.17 7.99 -27.80
CA PHE A 5 -24.82 9.00 -28.78
C PHE A 5 -23.41 9.53 -28.48
N ASP A 6 -22.58 9.66 -29.52
CA ASP A 6 -21.22 10.22 -29.40
C ASP A 6 -21.23 11.77 -29.39
N ALA A 7 -22.21 12.39 -30.02
CA ALA A 7 -22.40 13.84 -30.06
C ALA A 7 -23.86 14.19 -30.41
N LEU A 8 -24.30 15.36 -29.98
CA LEU A 8 -25.62 15.91 -30.36
C LEU A 8 -25.44 17.20 -31.15
N LEU A 9 -25.98 17.24 -32.37
CA LEU A 9 -26.11 18.45 -33.15
C LEU A 9 -27.56 18.93 -33.10
N MET A 10 -27.82 20.12 -32.56
CA MET A 10 -29.18 20.60 -32.34
C MET A 10 -29.40 22.04 -32.83
N ASP A 11 -30.57 22.32 -33.37
CA ASP A 11 -31.00 23.68 -33.63
C ASP A 11 -31.55 24.30 -32.33
N LEU A 12 -31.28 25.57 -32.09
CA LEU A 12 -31.83 26.28 -30.94
C LEU A 12 -33.30 26.64 -31.10
N ASN A 13 -33.78 26.73 -32.35
CA ASN A 13 -35.15 27.09 -32.66
C ASN A 13 -36.01 25.86 -32.95
N TYR A 14 -36.95 25.52 -32.06
CA TYR A 14 -37.90 24.43 -32.22
C TYR A 14 -39.31 24.92 -32.51
N ALA A 15 -40.24 24.03 -32.70
CA ALA A 15 -41.56 24.24 -33.31
C ALA A 15 -42.49 25.22 -32.60
N ARG A 16 -42.28 25.60 -31.35
CA ARG A 16 -43.16 26.53 -30.60
C ARG A 16 -42.60 27.95 -30.52
N ASP A 17 -41.29 28.10 -30.56
CA ASP A 17 -40.65 29.42 -30.51
C ASP A 17 -39.59 29.50 -31.61
N THR A 18 -39.94 30.21 -32.70
CA THR A 18 -39.06 30.37 -33.86
C THR A 18 -38.03 31.48 -33.70
N THR A 19 -38.08 32.26 -32.60
CA THR A 19 -37.27 33.49 -32.48
C THR A 19 -36.48 33.63 -31.19
N SER A 20 -36.90 33.10 -30.04
CA SER A 20 -36.21 33.31 -28.75
C SER A 20 -35.10 32.30 -28.46
N GLY A 21 -35.18 31.11 -29.03
CA GLY A 21 -34.21 30.02 -28.75
C GLY A 21 -34.26 29.47 -27.30
N GLN A 22 -35.19 29.92 -26.46
CA GLN A 22 -35.25 29.58 -25.05
C GLN A 22 -35.51 28.07 -24.83
N GLU A 23 -36.36 27.46 -25.69
CA GLU A 23 -36.62 26.01 -25.61
C GLU A 23 -35.34 25.18 -25.84
N GLY A 24 -34.50 25.59 -26.82
CA GLY A 24 -33.20 24.95 -27.07
C GLY A 24 -32.21 25.09 -25.89
N LEU A 25 -32.17 26.29 -25.31
CA LEU A 25 -31.31 26.57 -24.15
C LEU A 25 -31.72 25.73 -22.92
N ASP A 26 -33.03 25.58 -22.66
CA ASP A 26 -33.51 24.75 -21.55
C ASP A 26 -33.28 23.26 -21.79
N LEU A 27 -33.31 22.80 -23.06
CA LEU A 27 -33.02 21.43 -23.44
C LEU A 27 -31.53 21.11 -23.19
N ILE A 28 -30.60 22.05 -23.52
CA ILE A 28 -29.17 21.89 -23.23
C ILE A 28 -28.94 21.62 -21.74
N ALA A 29 -29.52 22.44 -20.87
CA ALA A 29 -29.36 22.30 -19.43
C ALA A 29 -29.85 20.93 -18.92
N ARG A 30 -31.00 20.46 -19.44
CA ARG A 30 -31.55 19.13 -19.08
C ARG A 30 -30.68 17.99 -19.57
N LEU A 31 -30.17 18.06 -20.81
CA LEU A 31 -29.30 17.03 -21.36
C LEU A 31 -27.97 16.93 -20.61
N GLN A 32 -27.38 18.08 -20.25
CA GLN A 32 -26.16 18.14 -19.46
C GLN A 32 -26.34 17.58 -18.04
N ALA A 33 -27.54 17.71 -17.47
CA ALA A 33 -27.88 17.12 -16.18
C ALA A 33 -28.00 15.57 -16.26
N ILE A 34 -28.34 15.01 -17.43
CA ILE A 34 -28.46 13.58 -17.66
C ILE A 34 -27.07 12.96 -17.99
N ASP A 35 -26.35 13.57 -18.92
CA ASP A 35 -25.02 13.14 -19.35
C ASP A 35 -24.10 14.35 -19.61
N SER A 36 -23.24 14.66 -18.66
CA SER A 36 -22.26 15.76 -18.76
C SER A 36 -21.11 15.49 -19.75
N THR A 37 -20.97 14.25 -20.20
CA THR A 37 -19.94 13.85 -21.18
C THR A 37 -20.41 13.96 -22.61
N LEU A 38 -21.73 14.01 -22.86
CA LEU A 38 -22.30 14.16 -24.19
C LEU A 38 -22.05 15.57 -24.73
N PRO A 39 -21.23 15.73 -25.80
CA PRO A 39 -20.99 17.05 -26.37
C PRO A 39 -22.21 17.49 -27.17
N ILE A 40 -22.67 18.72 -26.89
CA ILE A 40 -23.77 19.37 -27.61
C ILE A 40 -23.19 20.47 -28.48
N VAL A 41 -23.37 20.35 -29.78
CA VAL A 41 -23.03 21.39 -30.77
C VAL A 41 -24.31 22.06 -31.24
N VAL A 42 -24.40 23.37 -31.11
CA VAL A 42 -25.63 24.09 -31.47
C VAL A 42 -25.50 24.74 -32.86
N MET A 43 -26.58 24.72 -33.59
CA MET A 43 -26.72 25.43 -34.87
C MET A 43 -27.42 26.77 -34.64
N THR A 44 -26.81 27.87 -35.13
CA THR A 44 -27.34 29.23 -34.96
C THR A 44 -27.56 29.95 -36.27
N ALA A 45 -28.54 30.86 -36.38
CA ALA A 45 -28.66 31.75 -37.51
C ALA A 45 -27.66 32.92 -37.42
N TRP A 46 -27.42 33.63 -38.52
CA TRP A 46 -26.38 34.66 -38.63
C TRP A 46 -26.49 35.82 -37.62
N SER A 47 -27.64 36.08 -37.04
CA SER A 47 -27.90 37.25 -36.16
C SER A 47 -27.88 36.91 -34.66
N SER A 48 -27.47 35.72 -34.23
CA SER A 48 -27.69 35.23 -32.85
C SER A 48 -26.42 34.81 -32.10
N VAL A 49 -25.36 35.66 -32.20
CA VAL A 49 -24.10 35.40 -31.41
C VAL A 49 -24.37 35.39 -29.90
N GLU A 50 -25.29 36.23 -29.44
CA GLU A 50 -25.67 36.25 -28.03
C GLU A 50 -26.29 34.93 -27.56
N LEU A 51 -27.16 34.32 -28.41
CA LEU A 51 -27.72 32.99 -28.14
C LEU A 51 -26.65 31.89 -28.15
N ALA A 52 -25.66 31.96 -29.02
CA ALA A 52 -24.55 31.03 -29.02
C ALA A 52 -23.72 31.11 -27.71
N VAL A 53 -23.44 32.32 -27.23
CA VAL A 53 -22.75 32.57 -25.97
C VAL A 53 -23.56 32.03 -24.79
N GLU A 54 -24.85 32.23 -24.77
CA GLU A 54 -25.72 31.72 -23.71
C GLU A 54 -25.83 30.18 -23.76
N ALA A 55 -25.89 29.57 -24.94
CA ALA A 55 -25.83 28.12 -25.10
C ALA A 55 -24.54 27.53 -24.54
N MET A 56 -23.37 28.15 -24.81
CA MET A 56 -22.09 27.76 -24.25
C MET A 56 -22.09 27.84 -22.72
N ARG A 57 -22.66 28.90 -22.14
CA ARG A 57 -22.80 29.04 -20.68
C ARG A 57 -23.64 27.94 -20.06
N ARG A 58 -24.66 27.44 -20.79
CA ARG A 58 -25.53 26.34 -20.34
C ARG A 58 -25.02 24.96 -20.62
N GLY A 59 -23.80 24.84 -21.19
CA GLY A 59 -23.10 23.57 -21.38
C GLY A 59 -22.98 23.06 -22.80
N ALA A 60 -23.40 23.85 -23.82
CA ALA A 60 -23.01 23.53 -25.19
C ALA A 60 -21.48 23.58 -25.32
N ARG A 61 -20.91 22.66 -26.06
CA ARG A 61 -19.46 22.56 -26.24
C ARG A 61 -18.93 23.39 -27.40
N ASP A 62 -19.77 23.59 -28.41
CA ASP A 62 -19.43 24.40 -29.57
C ASP A 62 -20.69 24.88 -30.29
N PHE A 63 -20.53 25.77 -31.28
CA PHE A 63 -21.61 26.21 -32.14
C PHE A 63 -21.18 26.31 -33.60
N ILE A 64 -22.14 26.17 -34.51
CA ILE A 64 -21.95 26.36 -35.93
C ILE A 64 -23.03 27.29 -36.51
N GLN A 65 -22.63 28.20 -37.35
CA GLN A 65 -23.51 29.18 -37.98
C GLN A 65 -24.09 28.64 -39.30
N LYS A 66 -25.39 28.90 -39.51
CA LYS A 66 -26.06 28.63 -40.80
C LYS A 66 -25.85 29.78 -41.77
N PRO A 67 -25.60 29.51 -43.09
CA PRO A 67 -25.26 28.21 -43.66
C PRO A 67 -23.83 27.79 -43.27
N TRP A 68 -23.61 26.49 -42.98
CA TRP A 68 -22.29 25.98 -42.57
C TRP A 68 -21.49 25.43 -43.73
N ASP A 69 -20.16 25.44 -43.57
CA ASP A 69 -19.24 24.67 -44.39
C ASP A 69 -19.11 23.24 -43.83
N ASN A 70 -19.24 22.22 -44.68
CA ASN A 70 -19.20 20.82 -44.25
C ASN A 70 -17.87 20.42 -43.66
N THR A 71 -16.75 20.97 -44.14
CA THR A 71 -15.42 20.70 -43.65
C THR A 71 -15.29 21.18 -42.19
N ARG A 72 -15.78 22.37 -41.92
CA ARG A 72 -15.78 22.98 -40.59
C ARG A 72 -16.73 22.19 -39.64
N LEU A 73 -17.94 21.81 -40.07
CA LEU A 73 -18.86 21.02 -39.28
C LEU A 73 -18.26 19.68 -38.90
N LEU A 74 -17.67 18.98 -39.84
CA LEU A 74 -17.02 17.67 -39.57
C LEU A 74 -15.83 17.82 -38.62
N ALA A 75 -15.00 18.86 -38.78
CA ALA A 75 -13.87 19.11 -37.86
C ALA A 75 -14.33 19.35 -36.41
N ILE A 76 -15.40 20.17 -36.23
CA ILE A 76 -15.99 20.41 -34.92
C ILE A 76 -16.52 19.09 -34.33
N LEU A 77 -17.36 18.36 -35.07
CA LEU A 77 -17.94 17.12 -34.58
C LEU A 77 -16.88 16.06 -34.23
N HIS A 78 -15.85 15.88 -35.08
CA HIS A 78 -14.74 14.98 -34.78
C HIS A 78 -14.03 15.35 -33.49
N GLY A 79 -13.65 16.62 -33.32
CA GLY A 79 -12.98 17.07 -32.10
C GLY A 79 -13.83 16.85 -30.84
N GLN A 80 -15.15 17.09 -30.94
CA GLN A 80 -16.07 16.90 -29.81
C GLN A 80 -16.29 15.41 -29.49
N VAL A 81 -16.37 14.53 -30.48
CA VAL A 81 -16.47 13.07 -30.30
C VAL A 81 -15.21 12.52 -29.64
N GLU A 82 -14.01 12.93 -30.09
CA GLU A 82 -12.76 12.49 -29.47
C GLU A 82 -12.66 12.95 -28.01
N LEU A 83 -13.04 14.18 -27.71
CA LEU A 83 -13.10 14.70 -26.34
C LEU A 83 -14.08 13.89 -25.47
N SER A 84 -15.29 13.60 -25.98
CA SER A 84 -16.27 12.80 -25.29
C SER A 84 -15.76 11.40 -24.96
N ARG A 85 -15.12 10.74 -25.93
CA ARG A 85 -14.52 9.41 -25.72
C ARG A 85 -13.44 9.44 -24.65
N ALA A 86 -12.55 10.42 -24.69
CA ALA A 86 -11.50 10.57 -23.69
C ALA A 86 -12.08 10.81 -22.28
N LEU A 87 -13.13 11.65 -22.15
CA LEU A 87 -13.81 11.89 -20.88
C LEU A 87 -14.52 10.63 -20.33
N ARG A 88 -15.23 9.87 -21.18
CA ARG A 88 -15.89 8.62 -20.78
C ARG A 88 -14.88 7.55 -20.36
N GLU A 89 -13.77 7.43 -21.08
CA GLU A 89 -12.70 6.51 -20.73
C GLU A 89 -12.06 6.90 -19.39
N GLY A 90 -11.81 8.20 -19.15
CA GLY A 90 -11.35 8.71 -17.87
C GLY A 90 -12.30 8.34 -16.73
N GLN A 91 -13.61 8.60 -16.89
CA GLN A 91 -14.62 8.23 -15.89
C GLN A 91 -14.69 6.73 -15.64
N ARG A 92 -14.59 5.92 -16.70
CA ARG A 92 -14.56 4.45 -16.60
C ARG A 92 -13.35 3.98 -15.80
N LEU A 93 -12.15 4.49 -16.14
CA LEU A 93 -10.93 4.15 -15.42
C LEU A 93 -10.97 4.60 -13.95
N GLU A 94 -11.57 5.75 -13.67
CA GLU A 94 -11.80 6.21 -12.29
C GLU A 94 -12.77 5.29 -11.54
N ALA A 95 -13.86 4.86 -12.18
CA ALA A 95 -14.82 3.93 -11.60
C ALA A 95 -14.19 2.55 -11.34
N GLU A 96 -13.43 2.00 -12.31
CA GLU A 96 -12.67 0.76 -12.15
C GLU A 96 -11.64 0.86 -11.02
N ASN A 97 -10.89 1.96 -10.95
CA ASN A 97 -9.96 2.24 -9.85
C ASN A 97 -10.69 2.31 -8.49
N ARG A 98 -11.87 2.94 -8.46
CA ARG A 98 -12.68 3.01 -7.23
C ARG A 98 -13.17 1.64 -6.79
N LEU A 99 -13.59 0.78 -7.72
CA LEU A 99 -14.00 -0.61 -7.43
C LEU A 99 -12.81 -1.44 -6.94
N LEU A 100 -11.63 -1.31 -7.55
CA LEU A 100 -10.41 -1.98 -7.10
C LEU A 100 -9.96 -1.53 -5.71
N ARG A 101 -10.19 -0.25 -5.37
CA ARG A 101 -9.88 0.33 -4.05
C ARG A 101 -10.92 0.00 -2.98
N SER A 102 -12.17 -0.31 -3.36
CA SER A 102 -13.26 -0.65 -2.43
C SER A 102 -13.14 -2.05 -1.80
N GLY A 103 -12.06 -2.79 -2.10
CA GLY A 103 -11.67 -3.94 -1.31
C GLY A 103 -11.56 -3.53 0.16
N SER A 104 -12.24 -4.26 1.05
CA SER A 104 -12.37 -3.99 2.48
C SER A 104 -11.04 -3.54 3.08
N VAL A 105 -11.02 -2.32 3.67
CA VAL A 105 -9.89 -1.90 4.50
C VAL A 105 -9.63 -3.01 5.52
N PRO A 106 -8.42 -3.60 5.56
CA PRO A 106 -8.13 -4.65 6.50
C PRO A 106 -8.38 -4.12 7.91
N SER A 107 -9.26 -4.78 8.66
CA SER A 107 -9.59 -4.39 10.02
C SER A 107 -8.31 -4.46 10.87
N LEU A 108 -7.87 -3.32 11.40
CA LEU A 108 -6.82 -3.28 12.40
C LEU A 108 -7.32 -3.95 13.68
N ALA A 109 -6.83 -5.14 14.00
CA ALA A 109 -7.08 -5.74 15.31
C ALA A 109 -6.35 -4.91 16.38
N ALA A 110 -7.09 -4.38 17.34
CA ALA A 110 -6.59 -3.50 18.40
C ALA A 110 -7.20 -3.86 19.75
N ASN A 111 -7.09 -5.12 20.15
CA ASN A 111 -7.55 -5.59 21.45
C ASN A 111 -6.52 -5.31 22.55
N SER A 112 -5.23 -5.28 22.20
CA SER A 112 -4.15 -4.95 23.11
C SER A 112 -4.14 -3.46 23.47
N SER A 113 -3.67 -3.13 24.65
CA SER A 113 -3.57 -1.73 25.12
C SER A 113 -2.56 -0.91 24.29
N SER A 114 -1.49 -1.54 23.82
CA SER A 114 -0.46 -0.91 22.97
C SER A 114 -1.04 -0.57 21.60
N MET A 115 -1.79 -1.48 20.98
CA MET A 115 -2.39 -1.24 19.67
C MET A 115 -3.55 -0.24 19.74
N ARG A 116 -4.32 -0.22 20.83
CA ARG A 116 -5.35 0.82 21.05
C ARG A 116 -4.76 2.21 21.09
N ARG A 117 -3.63 2.42 21.80
CA ARG A 117 -2.94 3.73 21.79
C ARG A 117 -2.49 4.15 20.39
N ALA A 118 -1.97 3.21 19.60
CA ALA A 118 -1.61 3.49 18.22
C ALA A 118 -2.86 3.87 17.38
N LEU A 119 -3.96 3.15 17.56
CA LEU A 119 -5.23 3.42 16.85
C LEU A 119 -5.82 4.79 17.23
N ASP A 120 -5.80 5.15 18.51
CA ASP A 120 -6.24 6.47 18.99
C ASP A 120 -5.41 7.60 18.36
N LEU A 121 -4.09 7.39 18.20
CA LEU A 121 -3.22 8.34 17.51
C LEU A 121 -3.53 8.42 16.02
N ILE A 122 -3.76 7.27 15.36
CA ILE A 122 -4.18 7.21 13.96
C ILE A 122 -5.46 8.04 13.74
N HIS A 123 -6.50 7.84 14.55
CA HIS A 123 -7.75 8.59 14.42
C HIS A 123 -7.59 10.10 14.60
N ARG A 124 -6.72 10.54 15.52
CA ARG A 124 -6.46 11.96 15.75
C ARG A 124 -5.67 12.61 14.61
N VAL A 125 -4.73 11.87 14.00
CA VAL A 125 -3.81 12.39 12.99
C VAL A 125 -4.37 12.24 11.57
N ALA A 126 -5.23 11.26 11.33
CA ALA A 126 -5.76 10.96 10.00
C ALA A 126 -6.41 12.19 9.30
N PRO A 127 -7.22 13.05 9.97
CA PRO A 127 -7.82 14.20 9.31
C PRO A 127 -6.84 15.33 8.96
N SER A 128 -5.59 15.29 9.44
CA SER A 128 -4.58 16.32 9.17
C SER A 128 -3.74 15.98 7.93
N ASP A 129 -3.06 16.99 7.37
CA ASP A 129 -2.07 16.83 6.29
C ASP A 129 -0.63 16.63 6.83
N ALA A 130 -0.48 16.43 8.14
CA ALA A 130 0.84 16.23 8.75
C ALA A 130 1.53 14.99 8.18
N SER A 131 2.86 15.08 8.00
CA SER A 131 3.70 13.92 7.66
C SER A 131 3.70 12.93 8.82
N VAL A 132 3.55 11.65 8.50
CA VAL A 132 3.52 10.57 9.49
C VAL A 132 4.64 9.58 9.21
N LEU A 133 5.43 9.29 10.25
CA LEU A 133 6.42 8.23 10.23
C LEU A 133 5.89 7.02 11.01
N ILE A 134 5.80 5.87 10.35
CA ILE A 134 5.37 4.61 10.95
C ILE A 134 6.61 3.75 11.21
N THR A 135 6.90 3.46 12.48
CA THR A 135 8.03 2.62 12.88
C THR A 135 7.54 1.27 13.40
N GLY A 136 8.36 0.24 13.25
CA GLY A 136 8.08 -1.12 13.75
C GLY A 136 8.72 -2.20 12.91
N GLU A 137 8.81 -3.39 13.45
CA GLU A 137 9.45 -4.54 12.82
C GLU A 137 8.81 -4.91 11.47
N HIS A 138 9.53 -5.67 10.65
CA HIS A 138 8.97 -6.25 9.42
C HIS A 138 7.71 -7.06 9.71
N GLY A 139 6.69 -6.92 8.86
CA GLY A 139 5.44 -7.67 9.00
C GLY A 139 4.54 -7.23 10.16
N SER A 140 4.84 -6.14 10.87
CA SER A 140 4.00 -5.62 11.99
C SER A 140 2.66 -5.01 11.55
N GLY A 141 2.50 -4.69 10.25
CA GLY A 141 1.26 -4.12 9.69
C GLY A 141 1.36 -2.64 9.32
N LYS A 142 2.55 -2.09 9.09
CA LYS A 142 2.78 -0.67 8.74
C LYS A 142 1.98 -0.21 7.51
N GLU A 143 1.88 -1.05 6.49
CA GLU A 143 1.09 -0.77 5.28
C GLU A 143 -0.40 -0.64 5.58
N VAL A 144 -0.95 -1.51 6.43
CA VAL A 144 -2.37 -1.45 6.86
C VAL A 144 -2.65 -0.14 7.61
N VAL A 145 -1.71 0.31 8.43
CA VAL A 145 -1.80 1.61 9.13
C VAL A 145 -1.78 2.76 8.13
N ALA A 146 -0.90 2.74 7.12
CA ALA A 146 -0.84 3.75 6.09
C ALA A 146 -2.15 3.83 5.27
N GLN A 147 -2.72 2.68 4.91
CA GLN A 147 -4.03 2.59 4.24
C GLN A 147 -5.15 3.14 5.14
N THR A 148 -5.14 2.83 6.44
CA THR A 148 -6.12 3.33 7.40
C THR A 148 -6.03 4.85 7.55
N LEU A 149 -4.81 5.39 7.70
CA LEU A 149 -4.56 6.84 7.76
C LEU A 149 -5.10 7.56 6.51
N HIS A 150 -4.88 7.00 5.32
CA HIS A 150 -5.40 7.56 4.08
C HIS A 150 -6.93 7.50 4.03
N THR A 151 -7.52 6.35 4.34
CA THR A 151 -8.99 6.15 4.29
C THR A 151 -9.74 7.06 5.26
N LEU A 152 -9.16 7.35 6.44
CA LEU A 152 -9.73 8.23 7.45
C LEU A 152 -9.38 9.72 7.23
N SER A 153 -8.61 10.04 6.18
CA SER A 153 -8.17 11.41 5.90
C SER A 153 -9.17 12.20 5.04
N THR A 154 -8.96 13.51 4.99
CA THR A 154 -9.66 14.40 4.06
C THR A 154 -9.33 14.10 2.59
N ARG A 155 -8.25 13.33 2.34
CA ARG A 155 -7.77 12.92 1.01
C ARG A 155 -8.20 11.49 0.61
N ALA A 156 -9.14 10.88 1.33
CA ALA A 156 -9.59 9.50 1.08
C ALA A 156 -10.15 9.28 -0.34
N ALA A 157 -10.68 10.32 -0.98
CA ALA A 157 -11.15 10.26 -2.37
C ALA A 157 -10.00 10.33 -3.40
N GLY A 158 -8.81 10.83 -2.98
CA GLY A 158 -7.63 10.95 -3.83
C GLY A 158 -6.85 9.64 -3.98
N PRO A 159 -5.75 9.65 -4.74
CA PRO A 159 -4.90 8.48 -4.89
C PRO A 159 -4.12 8.16 -3.60
N LEU A 160 -3.97 6.87 -3.29
CA LEU A 160 -2.93 6.36 -2.39
C LEU A 160 -1.89 5.66 -3.26
N VAL A 161 -0.72 6.27 -3.41
CA VAL A 161 0.40 5.71 -4.15
C VAL A 161 1.38 5.10 -3.16
N THR A 162 1.60 3.79 -3.26
CA THR A 162 2.54 3.05 -2.40
C THR A 162 3.82 2.76 -3.14
N VAL A 163 4.95 3.09 -2.53
CA VAL A 163 6.29 2.87 -3.08
C VAL A 163 7.15 2.22 -2.01
N ASN A 164 7.73 1.06 -2.31
CA ASN A 164 8.78 0.49 -1.48
C ASN A 164 10.13 1.02 -1.95
N ALA A 165 10.72 1.92 -1.17
CA ALA A 165 11.99 2.59 -1.49
C ALA A 165 13.17 1.61 -1.55
N GLY A 166 13.12 0.54 -0.75
CA GLY A 166 14.15 -0.51 -0.74
C GLY A 166 14.14 -1.42 -1.96
N SER A 167 13.03 -1.46 -2.71
CA SER A 167 12.91 -2.28 -3.92
C SER A 167 13.38 -1.58 -5.19
N ILE A 168 13.61 -0.27 -5.14
CA ILE A 168 13.99 0.53 -6.31
C ILE A 168 15.52 0.62 -6.39
N PRO A 169 16.15 0.13 -7.48
CA PRO A 169 17.58 0.30 -7.69
C PRO A 169 17.99 1.78 -7.72
N GLU A 170 19.14 2.11 -7.13
CA GLU A 170 19.63 3.50 -7.01
C GLU A 170 19.65 4.25 -8.35
N GLY A 171 20.08 3.61 -9.43
CA GLY A 171 20.21 4.22 -10.76
C GLY A 171 18.89 4.64 -11.41
N VAL A 172 17.74 4.11 -10.95
CA VAL A 172 16.41 4.43 -11.48
C VAL A 172 15.51 5.14 -10.46
N PHE A 173 15.97 5.29 -9.22
CA PHE A 173 15.19 5.84 -8.11
C PHE A 173 14.61 7.21 -8.46
N GLU A 174 15.45 8.11 -8.97
CA GLU A 174 15.02 9.46 -9.34
C GLU A 174 13.95 9.44 -10.45
N SER A 175 14.14 8.60 -11.46
CA SER A 175 13.19 8.43 -12.56
C SER A 175 11.84 7.86 -12.11
N GLU A 176 11.82 6.95 -11.12
CA GLU A 176 10.58 6.39 -10.55
C GLU A 176 9.85 7.45 -9.71
N ILE A 177 10.58 8.14 -8.85
CA ILE A 177 10.00 9.06 -7.86
C ILE A 177 9.57 10.38 -8.52
N LEU A 178 10.44 10.96 -9.38
CA LEU A 178 10.21 12.28 -9.98
C LEU A 178 9.69 12.22 -11.44
N GLY A 179 9.83 11.06 -12.09
CA GLY A 179 9.52 10.92 -13.51
C GLY A 179 10.65 11.35 -14.43
N HIS A 180 10.54 11.11 -15.72
CA HIS A 180 11.49 11.53 -16.74
C HIS A 180 10.81 11.91 -18.05
N VAL A 181 11.51 12.71 -18.86
CA VAL A 181 11.11 12.98 -20.24
C VAL A 181 11.87 12.06 -21.19
N LYS A 182 11.30 11.82 -22.37
CA LYS A 182 11.95 11.07 -23.44
C LYS A 182 13.34 11.64 -23.74
N GLY A 183 14.35 10.76 -23.79
CA GLY A 183 15.74 11.16 -24.05
C GLY A 183 16.51 11.64 -22.82
N ALA A 184 15.95 11.59 -21.62
CA ALA A 184 16.64 11.98 -20.37
C ALA A 184 17.88 11.11 -20.08
N PHE A 185 17.87 9.85 -20.51
CA PHE A 185 18.98 8.90 -20.45
C PHE A 185 18.83 7.87 -21.58
N THR A 186 19.84 7.02 -21.79
CA THR A 186 19.95 6.11 -22.94
C THR A 186 18.69 5.28 -23.21
N ASP A 187 18.01 4.81 -22.16
CA ASP A 187 16.81 3.96 -22.27
C ASP A 187 15.49 4.70 -22.09
N ALA A 188 15.49 6.01 -21.95
CA ALA A 188 14.29 6.84 -21.83
C ALA A 188 13.55 6.98 -23.17
N LYS A 189 12.86 5.94 -23.62
CA LYS A 189 12.15 5.88 -24.92
C LYS A 189 10.84 6.66 -24.93
N THR A 190 10.21 6.85 -23.80
CA THR A 190 8.92 7.55 -23.60
C THR A 190 9.01 8.46 -22.38
N ASP A 191 8.07 9.39 -22.25
CA ASP A 191 7.89 10.14 -21.01
C ASP A 191 7.33 9.22 -19.95
N ARG A 192 7.74 9.44 -18.68
CA ARG A 192 7.22 8.74 -17.51
C ARG A 192 6.80 9.73 -16.44
N VAL A 193 5.58 9.55 -15.93
CA VAL A 193 5.07 10.30 -14.78
C VAL A 193 5.64 9.72 -13.50
N GLY A 194 6.17 10.56 -12.62
CA GLY A 194 6.74 10.14 -11.33
C GLY A 194 5.69 9.89 -10.26
N HIS A 195 6.08 9.16 -9.20
CA HIS A 195 5.17 8.81 -8.11
C HIS A 195 4.62 10.02 -7.36
N PHE A 196 5.37 11.13 -7.22
CA PHE A 196 4.85 12.37 -6.64
C PHE A 196 3.73 12.97 -7.47
N GLU A 197 3.87 13.00 -8.79
CA GLU A 197 2.82 13.50 -9.67
C GLU A 197 1.58 12.59 -9.61
N LEU A 198 1.77 11.26 -9.60
CA LEU A 198 0.67 10.29 -9.47
C LEU A 198 -0.08 10.39 -8.14
N ALA A 199 0.62 10.80 -7.07
CA ALA A 199 0.04 10.97 -5.74
C ALA A 199 -0.60 12.35 -5.53
N SER A 200 -0.53 13.26 -6.50
CA SER A 200 -1.02 14.63 -6.36
C SER A 200 -2.54 14.65 -6.09
N GLY A 201 -2.96 15.47 -5.13
CA GLY A 201 -4.32 15.48 -4.59
C GLY A 201 -4.63 14.35 -3.61
N GLY A 202 -3.66 13.48 -3.29
CA GLY A 202 -3.82 12.31 -2.44
C GLY A 202 -2.69 12.11 -1.44
N THR A 203 -2.24 10.86 -1.31
CA THR A 203 -1.24 10.42 -0.35
C THR A 203 -0.14 9.60 -1.03
N LEU A 204 1.12 9.90 -0.73
CA LEU A 204 2.26 9.08 -1.08
C LEU A 204 2.73 8.31 0.16
N PHE A 205 2.73 6.99 0.08
CA PHE A 205 3.27 6.11 1.10
C PHE A 205 4.63 5.58 0.67
N LEU A 206 5.68 5.96 1.40
CA LEU A 206 7.06 5.51 1.18
C LEU A 206 7.41 4.44 2.23
N ASP A 207 7.40 3.16 1.84
CA ASP A 207 7.84 2.09 2.71
C ASP A 207 9.37 1.90 2.61
N GLU A 208 9.96 1.42 3.70
CA GLU A 208 11.41 1.21 3.84
C GLU A 208 12.24 2.47 3.55
N ILE A 209 11.79 3.64 4.06
CA ILE A 209 12.40 4.94 3.78
C ILE A 209 13.89 5.02 4.18
N ALA A 210 14.34 4.23 5.15
CA ALA A 210 15.75 4.15 5.56
C ALA A 210 16.66 3.67 4.43
N ASN A 211 16.12 2.94 3.45
CA ASN A 211 16.88 2.37 2.33
C ASN A 211 17.05 3.34 1.14
N VAL A 212 16.50 4.56 1.24
CA VAL A 212 16.73 5.58 0.20
C VAL A 212 18.21 5.95 0.14
N PRO A 213 18.86 5.86 -1.02
CA PRO A 213 20.27 6.21 -1.16
C PRO A 213 20.55 7.65 -0.71
N LEU A 214 21.65 7.88 0.01
CA LEU A 214 22.00 9.19 0.60
C LEU A 214 21.99 10.32 -0.44
N GLY A 215 22.48 10.05 -1.66
CA GLY A 215 22.47 11.01 -2.77
C GLY A 215 21.05 11.42 -3.23
N GLN A 216 20.05 10.58 -3.00
CA GLN A 216 18.67 10.83 -3.41
C GLN A 216 17.84 11.50 -2.30
N GLN A 217 18.29 11.39 -1.05
CA GLN A 217 17.57 11.98 0.10
C GLN A 217 17.45 13.49 0.01
N ALA A 218 18.48 14.18 -0.53
CA ALA A 218 18.44 15.63 -0.73
C ALA A 218 17.38 16.06 -1.77
N LYS A 219 17.20 15.25 -2.82
CA LYS A 219 16.18 15.53 -3.86
C LYS A 219 14.78 15.28 -3.31
N LEU A 220 14.62 14.21 -2.54
CA LEU A 220 13.37 13.89 -1.86
C LEU A 220 12.98 15.02 -0.89
N LEU A 221 13.92 15.49 -0.05
CA LEU A 221 13.72 16.62 0.86
C LEU A 221 13.21 17.85 0.13
N ARG A 222 13.86 18.23 -0.97
CA ARG A 222 13.46 19.39 -1.76
C ARG A 222 12.00 19.31 -2.20
N VAL A 223 11.56 18.16 -2.74
CA VAL A 223 10.16 17.98 -3.17
C VAL A 223 9.20 18.07 -1.99
N ILE A 224 9.55 17.48 -0.84
CA ILE A 224 8.71 17.50 0.37
C ILE A 224 8.57 18.94 0.93
N GLU A 225 9.60 19.76 0.80
CA GLU A 225 9.59 21.15 1.31
C GLU A 225 8.86 22.11 0.38
N THR A 226 9.13 22.01 -0.93
CA THR A 226 8.65 23.00 -1.91
C THR A 226 7.35 22.59 -2.60
N GLY A 227 7.03 21.29 -2.64
CA GLY A 227 5.96 20.76 -3.47
C GLY A 227 6.27 20.86 -4.97
N GLU A 228 7.54 21.06 -5.35
CA GLU A 228 7.96 21.23 -6.73
C GLU A 228 8.75 20.02 -7.22
N VAL A 229 8.30 19.44 -8.33
CA VAL A 229 8.91 18.29 -8.99
C VAL A 229 9.50 18.71 -10.33
N HIS A 230 10.73 18.27 -10.58
CA HIS A 230 11.38 18.39 -11.90
C HIS A 230 11.61 16.98 -12.44
N ARG A 231 11.02 16.65 -13.58
CA ARG A 231 11.29 15.37 -14.25
C ARG A 231 12.73 15.32 -14.72
N VAL A 232 13.35 14.15 -14.61
CA VAL A 232 14.72 13.94 -15.13
C VAL A 232 14.79 14.32 -16.59
N GLY A 233 15.78 15.13 -16.97
CA GLY A 233 15.96 15.66 -18.34
C GLY A 233 15.06 16.86 -18.69
N SER A 234 14.28 17.41 -17.75
CA SER A 234 13.41 18.56 -17.99
C SER A 234 13.68 19.71 -17.02
N SER A 235 13.61 20.94 -17.49
CA SER A 235 13.63 22.16 -16.67
C SER A 235 12.23 22.62 -16.26
N LYS A 236 11.16 21.94 -16.74
CA LYS A 236 9.78 22.30 -16.41
C LYS A 236 9.47 21.90 -14.97
N THR A 237 8.93 22.84 -14.20
CA THR A 237 8.49 22.63 -12.82
C THR A 237 7.03 22.20 -12.82
N TYR A 238 6.72 21.13 -12.07
CA TYR A 238 5.37 20.67 -11.76
C TYR A 238 5.11 20.87 -10.28
N ARG A 239 4.00 21.49 -9.92
CA ARG A 239 3.58 21.59 -8.52
C ARG A 239 2.72 20.40 -8.17
N VAL A 240 3.02 19.78 -7.02
CA VAL A 240 2.28 18.64 -6.48
C VAL A 240 1.79 18.96 -5.07
N ASP A 241 0.60 18.52 -4.76
CA ASP A 241 0.02 18.59 -3.42
C ASP A 241 -0.18 17.18 -2.88
N VAL A 242 0.75 16.72 -2.06
CA VAL A 242 0.83 15.32 -1.61
C VAL A 242 0.96 15.26 -0.10
N ARG A 243 0.07 14.50 0.55
CA ARG A 243 0.29 14.09 1.95
C ARG A 243 1.31 12.95 1.99
N LEU A 244 2.31 13.07 2.85
CA LEU A 244 3.36 12.06 2.97
C LEU A 244 3.16 11.17 4.18
N ILE A 245 3.22 9.86 3.96
CA ILE A 245 3.33 8.83 5.00
C ILE A 245 4.59 8.01 4.69
N SER A 246 5.45 7.80 5.69
CA SER A 246 6.68 7.02 5.53
C SER A 246 6.70 5.87 6.53
N ALA A 247 7.33 4.76 6.18
CA ALA A 247 7.50 3.64 7.09
C ALA A 247 8.94 3.10 7.07
N THR A 248 9.37 2.57 8.21
CA THR A 248 10.67 1.91 8.35
C THR A 248 10.66 0.90 9.49
N ASN A 249 11.55 -0.08 9.40
CA ASN A 249 11.91 -0.98 10.50
C ASN A 249 13.26 -0.63 11.13
N ALA A 250 14.04 0.27 10.51
CA ALA A 250 15.32 0.71 11.01
C ALA A 250 15.17 1.86 12.02
N GLY A 251 16.09 1.95 12.98
CA GLY A 251 16.24 3.10 13.85
C GLY A 251 16.81 4.28 13.07
N LEU A 252 15.96 5.21 12.61
CA LEU A 252 16.45 6.33 11.78
C LEU A 252 17.45 7.24 12.52
N ARG A 253 17.36 7.34 13.84
CA ARG A 253 18.32 8.11 14.63
C ARG A 253 19.71 7.47 14.60
N GLU A 254 19.79 6.15 14.63
CA GLU A 254 21.03 5.38 14.48
C GLU A 254 21.58 5.51 13.04
N GLU A 255 20.71 5.52 12.04
CA GLU A 255 21.11 5.75 10.64
C GLU A 255 21.65 7.17 10.43
N VAL A 256 21.08 8.18 11.10
CA VAL A 256 21.60 9.57 11.11
C VAL A 256 22.97 9.62 11.78
N ALA A 257 23.11 9.02 12.97
CA ALA A 257 24.39 8.99 13.68
C ALA A 257 25.49 8.29 12.89
N ALA A 258 25.14 7.27 12.08
CA ALA A 258 26.04 6.55 11.19
C ALA A 258 26.30 7.27 9.85
N GLY A 259 25.70 8.43 9.59
CA GLY A 259 25.85 9.20 8.36
C GLY A 259 25.18 8.58 7.13
N ARG A 260 24.27 7.61 7.30
CA ARG A 260 23.53 6.96 6.21
C ARG A 260 22.18 7.60 5.93
N PHE A 261 21.66 8.39 6.88
CA PHE A 261 20.41 9.13 6.71
C PHE A 261 20.60 10.60 7.09
N ARG A 262 19.96 11.53 6.37
CA ARG A 262 20.06 12.97 6.63
C ARG A 262 19.13 13.37 7.76
N GLU A 263 19.65 14.17 8.68
CA GLU A 263 18.90 14.67 9.83
C GLU A 263 17.76 15.62 9.41
N ASP A 264 18.01 16.49 8.41
CA ASP A 264 17.01 17.42 7.90
C ASP A 264 15.79 16.68 7.27
N LEU A 265 16.05 15.62 6.53
CA LEU A 265 14.98 14.76 5.99
C LEU A 265 14.21 14.08 7.12
N LEU A 266 14.90 13.54 8.14
CA LEU A 266 14.23 12.91 9.29
C LEU A 266 13.25 13.88 9.96
N PHE A 267 13.65 15.12 10.23
CA PHE A 267 12.76 16.12 10.83
C PHE A 267 11.53 16.42 9.97
N ARG A 268 11.68 16.39 8.66
CA ARG A 268 10.56 16.65 7.74
C ARG A 268 9.58 15.47 7.63
N LEU A 269 10.09 14.24 7.74
CA LEU A 269 9.28 13.00 7.71
C LEU A 269 8.59 12.75 9.06
N ASN A 270 9.25 13.05 10.17
CA ASN A 270 8.82 12.70 11.53
C ASN A 270 8.11 13.87 12.22
N THR A 271 7.03 14.39 11.61
CA THR A 271 6.15 15.34 12.31
C THR A 271 5.35 14.61 13.39
N ILE A 272 4.84 13.43 13.08
CA ILE A 272 4.15 12.52 14.01
C ILE A 272 4.72 11.12 13.81
N GLU A 273 5.13 10.48 14.90
CA GLU A 273 5.59 9.09 14.89
C GLU A 273 4.52 8.16 15.43
N ILE A 274 4.25 7.08 14.69
CA ILE A 274 3.37 5.99 15.11
C ILE A 274 4.21 4.72 15.18
N HIS A 275 4.48 4.28 16.40
CA HIS A 275 5.20 3.03 16.64
C HIS A 275 4.25 1.84 16.70
N LEU A 276 4.50 0.81 15.90
CA LEU A 276 3.76 -0.45 15.91
C LEU A 276 4.52 -1.49 16.72
N PRO A 277 3.96 -1.97 17.83
CA PRO A 277 4.60 -3.01 18.63
C PRO A 277 4.67 -4.32 17.84
N PRO A 278 5.72 -5.13 18.04
CA PRO A 278 5.80 -6.47 17.48
C PRO A 278 4.68 -7.36 18.03
N LEU A 279 4.31 -8.42 17.30
CA LEU A 279 3.14 -9.25 17.64
C LEU A 279 3.29 -9.94 19.01
N ARG A 280 4.51 -10.29 19.42
CA ARG A 280 4.82 -10.84 20.73
C ARG A 280 4.49 -9.92 21.92
N GLU A 281 4.45 -8.59 21.70
CA GLU A 281 4.10 -7.57 22.71
C GLU A 281 2.59 -7.24 22.71
N ARG A 282 1.81 -7.90 21.85
CA ARG A 282 0.35 -7.76 21.77
C ARG A 282 -0.35 -9.12 21.64
N PRO A 283 -0.17 -10.02 22.62
CA PRO A 283 -0.71 -11.39 22.57
C PRO A 283 -2.23 -11.44 22.47
N GLU A 284 -2.94 -10.41 22.95
CA GLU A 284 -4.40 -10.29 22.86
C GLU A 284 -4.89 -10.16 21.42
N ASP A 285 -4.02 -9.69 20.50
CA ASP A 285 -4.37 -9.49 19.08
C ASP A 285 -4.13 -10.77 18.25
N ILE A 286 -3.34 -11.74 18.74
CA ILE A 286 -2.94 -12.94 17.98
C ILE A 286 -4.15 -13.75 17.53
N LEU A 287 -5.02 -14.16 18.47
CA LEU A 287 -6.18 -15.00 18.13
C LEU A 287 -7.22 -14.26 17.27
N PRO A 288 -7.58 -13.00 17.54
CA PRO A 288 -8.46 -12.24 16.64
C PRO A 288 -7.92 -12.16 15.21
N LEU A 289 -6.62 -11.88 15.04
CA LEU A 289 -5.98 -11.86 13.73
C LEU A 289 -6.00 -13.25 13.07
N ALA A 290 -5.60 -14.28 13.80
CA ALA A 290 -5.60 -15.65 13.30
C ALA A 290 -7.00 -16.12 12.85
N ARG A 291 -8.04 -15.82 13.63
CA ARG A 291 -9.43 -16.15 13.29
C ARG A 291 -9.92 -15.36 12.06
N GLY A 292 -9.53 -14.09 11.93
CA GLY A 292 -9.83 -13.29 10.75
C GLY A 292 -9.20 -13.90 9.48
N PHE A 293 -7.92 -14.27 9.53
CA PHE A 293 -7.23 -14.94 8.43
C PHE A 293 -7.83 -16.30 8.11
N LEU A 294 -8.15 -17.11 9.16
CA LEU A 294 -8.80 -18.39 8.95
C LEU A 294 -10.13 -18.24 8.19
N SER A 295 -10.97 -17.30 8.58
CA SER A 295 -12.25 -17.03 7.91
C SER A 295 -12.04 -16.63 6.46
N GLN A 296 -11.08 -15.73 6.20
CA GLN A 296 -10.72 -15.26 4.86
C GLN A 296 -10.24 -16.43 3.96
N PHE A 297 -9.29 -17.24 4.44
CA PHE A 297 -8.73 -18.34 3.65
C PHE A 297 -9.69 -19.52 3.53
N ALA A 298 -10.48 -19.82 4.54
CA ALA A 298 -11.54 -20.83 4.45
C ALA A 298 -12.54 -20.47 3.36
N GLY A 299 -12.97 -19.20 3.28
CA GLY A 299 -13.81 -18.71 2.19
C GLY A 299 -13.12 -18.80 0.82
N ARG A 300 -11.86 -18.37 0.72
CA ARG A 300 -11.06 -18.38 -0.52
C ARG A 300 -10.88 -19.79 -1.08
N TYR A 301 -10.56 -20.75 -0.21
CA TYR A 301 -10.30 -22.15 -0.58
C TYR A 301 -11.53 -23.06 -0.48
N ARG A 302 -12.71 -22.49 -0.16
CA ARG A 302 -13.99 -23.21 -0.02
C ARG A 302 -13.92 -24.39 0.96
N LYS A 303 -13.20 -24.19 2.07
CA LYS A 303 -13.11 -25.15 3.16
C LYS A 303 -14.06 -24.78 4.29
N THR A 304 -14.70 -25.78 4.89
CA THR A 304 -15.57 -25.61 6.05
C THR A 304 -14.75 -25.88 7.33
N LEU A 305 -14.16 -24.84 7.88
CA LEU A 305 -13.38 -24.91 9.12
C LEU A 305 -14.10 -24.17 10.23
N SER A 306 -14.30 -24.82 11.38
CA SER A 306 -14.99 -24.24 12.54
C SER A 306 -14.10 -23.35 13.41
N GLY A 307 -12.78 -23.45 13.26
CA GLY A 307 -11.82 -22.69 14.05
C GLY A 307 -10.51 -23.45 14.30
N PHE A 308 -9.79 -23.01 15.32
CA PHE A 308 -8.61 -23.69 15.84
C PHE A 308 -9.02 -24.58 17.03
N ASN A 309 -8.43 -25.76 17.18
CA ASN A 309 -8.59 -26.51 18.41
C ASN A 309 -7.83 -25.83 19.57
N TYR A 310 -8.14 -26.22 20.82
CA TYR A 310 -7.55 -25.59 22.01
C TYR A 310 -6.01 -25.61 22.00
N ALA A 311 -5.42 -26.74 21.60
CA ALA A 311 -3.96 -26.90 21.55
C ALA A 311 -3.33 -25.96 20.50
N ALA A 312 -3.97 -25.79 19.34
CA ALA A 312 -3.54 -24.86 18.32
C ALA A 312 -3.63 -23.39 18.78
N GLU A 313 -4.70 -23.01 19.51
CA GLU A 313 -4.82 -21.67 20.09
C GLU A 313 -3.71 -21.37 21.10
N GLN A 314 -3.33 -22.35 21.94
CA GLN A 314 -2.22 -22.20 22.88
C GLN A 314 -0.88 -22.11 22.16
N ALA A 315 -0.68 -22.89 21.10
CA ALA A 315 0.52 -22.82 20.27
C ALA A 315 0.67 -21.46 19.58
N LEU A 316 -0.43 -20.92 19.03
CA LEU A 316 -0.44 -19.58 18.42
C LEU A 316 -0.05 -18.49 19.42
N LYS A 317 -0.59 -18.53 20.65
CA LYS A 317 -0.29 -17.55 21.71
C LYS A 317 1.14 -17.66 22.23
N GLY A 318 1.69 -18.87 22.29
CA GLY A 318 3.01 -19.14 22.86
C GLY A 318 4.16 -18.96 21.86
N TYR A 319 3.89 -18.69 20.60
CA TYR A 319 4.93 -18.52 19.59
C TYR A 319 5.42 -17.06 19.52
N SER A 320 6.70 -16.85 19.28
CA SER A 320 7.35 -15.52 19.34
C SER A 320 7.07 -14.61 18.13
N TRP A 321 6.61 -15.17 17.03
CA TRP A 321 6.26 -14.45 15.79
C TRP A 321 7.36 -13.52 15.26
N PRO A 322 8.56 -14.02 14.94
CA PRO A 322 9.64 -13.18 14.42
C PRO A 322 9.27 -12.45 13.12
N GLY A 323 8.42 -13.04 12.27
CA GLY A 323 7.85 -12.40 11.08
C GLY A 323 6.52 -11.66 11.33
N ASN A 324 6.12 -11.50 12.60
CA ASN A 324 4.94 -10.75 13.03
C ASN A 324 3.64 -11.20 12.35
N VAL A 325 2.77 -10.25 11.96
CA VAL A 325 1.46 -10.51 11.33
C VAL A 325 1.62 -11.18 9.96
N ARG A 326 2.70 -10.87 9.22
CA ARG A 326 2.97 -11.50 7.93
C ARG A 326 3.22 -13.00 8.08
N GLU A 327 4.00 -13.39 9.07
CA GLU A 327 4.24 -14.81 9.38
C GLU A 327 2.96 -15.49 9.86
N LEU A 328 2.21 -14.86 10.78
CA LEU A 328 0.92 -15.38 11.24
C LEU A 328 -0.04 -15.64 10.08
N ASN A 329 -0.14 -14.70 9.14
CA ASN A 329 -0.97 -14.84 7.95
C ASN A 329 -0.57 -16.07 7.12
N HIS A 330 0.72 -16.25 6.81
CA HIS A 330 1.22 -17.40 6.05
C HIS A 330 1.05 -18.73 6.79
N VAL A 331 1.25 -18.74 8.11
CA VAL A 331 1.04 -19.95 8.94
C VAL A 331 -0.42 -20.38 8.92
N VAL A 332 -1.35 -19.43 9.05
CA VAL A 332 -2.78 -19.71 9.00
C VAL A 332 -3.21 -20.15 7.60
N GLU A 333 -2.72 -19.48 6.53
CA GLU A 333 -3.00 -19.90 5.15
C GLU A 333 -2.56 -21.35 4.89
N ARG A 334 -1.34 -21.70 5.28
CA ARG A 334 -0.82 -23.07 5.17
C ARG A 334 -1.66 -24.04 5.98
N ALA A 335 -2.01 -23.70 7.21
CA ALA A 335 -2.83 -24.55 8.09
C ALA A 335 -4.22 -24.83 7.48
N VAL A 336 -4.86 -23.81 6.87
CA VAL A 336 -6.13 -23.99 6.16
C VAL A 336 -5.97 -24.97 4.99
N LEU A 337 -4.88 -24.86 4.21
CA LEU A 337 -4.64 -25.75 3.08
C LEU A 337 -4.37 -27.20 3.52
N MET A 338 -3.62 -27.41 4.61
CA MET A 338 -3.20 -28.73 5.09
C MET A 338 -4.27 -29.44 5.93
N SER A 339 -5.16 -28.70 6.60
CA SER A 339 -6.18 -29.28 7.46
C SER A 339 -7.10 -30.23 6.69
N GLN A 340 -7.25 -31.45 7.25
CA GLN A 340 -8.15 -32.51 6.76
C GLN A 340 -9.42 -32.62 7.62
N GLU A 341 -9.41 -32.03 8.80
CA GLU A 341 -10.53 -32.03 9.76
C GLU A 341 -11.29 -30.69 9.73
N ASN A 342 -12.41 -30.63 10.45
CA ASN A 342 -13.22 -29.41 10.57
C ASN A 342 -12.58 -28.34 11.47
N SER A 343 -11.46 -28.63 12.14
CA SER A 343 -10.73 -27.68 12.98
C SER A 343 -9.23 -27.79 12.72
N VAL A 344 -8.54 -26.63 12.76
CA VAL A 344 -7.09 -26.56 12.59
C VAL A 344 -6.40 -27.08 13.87
N SER A 345 -5.49 -28.04 13.69
CA SER A 345 -4.68 -28.62 14.75
C SER A 345 -3.29 -27.98 14.84
N VAL A 346 -2.52 -28.31 15.89
CA VAL A 346 -1.13 -27.87 16.05
C VAL A 346 -0.24 -28.40 14.90
N ALA A 347 -0.51 -29.63 14.44
CA ALA A 347 0.24 -30.23 13.34
C ALA A 347 0.05 -29.45 12.04
N ASP A 348 -1.17 -28.96 11.76
CA ASP A 348 -1.48 -28.16 10.57
C ASP A 348 -0.77 -26.80 10.58
N LEU A 349 -0.59 -26.19 11.77
CA LEU A 349 0.15 -24.94 11.93
C LEU A 349 1.62 -25.08 11.52
N GLY A 350 2.23 -26.28 11.74
CA GLY A 350 3.63 -26.53 11.41
C GLY A 350 4.57 -25.50 12.04
N LEU A 351 4.24 -25.03 13.25
CA LEU A 351 5.13 -24.16 14.01
C LEU A 351 6.32 -25.00 14.49
N SER A 352 7.50 -24.70 13.97
CA SER A 352 8.74 -25.35 14.40
C SER A 352 9.00 -25.02 15.87
N GLN A 353 9.49 -26.00 16.65
CA GLN A 353 9.88 -25.76 18.04
C GLN A 353 11.02 -24.74 18.19
N GLU A 354 11.74 -24.46 17.10
CA GLU A 354 12.78 -23.44 17.05
C GLU A 354 12.30 -22.02 17.37
N GLY A 355 11.03 -21.70 17.13
CA GLY A 355 10.43 -20.40 17.48
C GLY A 355 10.09 -20.22 18.97
N ARG A 356 10.23 -21.28 19.77
CA ARG A 356 9.96 -21.19 21.24
C ARG A 356 11.18 -20.68 22.02
N ASP A 357 12.37 -20.63 21.41
CA ASP A 357 13.64 -20.45 22.14
C ASP A 357 14.58 -19.38 21.53
N HIS A 358 14.03 -18.44 20.77
CA HIS A 358 14.80 -17.24 20.42
C HIS A 358 14.58 -16.11 21.43
N GLY A 359 14.68 -16.42 22.72
CA GLY A 359 15.32 -15.48 23.63
C GLY A 359 16.74 -15.29 23.07
N ARG A 360 17.13 -14.01 22.84
CA ARG A 360 18.47 -13.69 22.31
C ARG A 360 19.49 -14.52 23.05
N LEU A 361 20.15 -15.44 22.35
CA LEU A 361 21.27 -16.24 22.92
C LEU A 361 22.29 -15.33 23.63
N GLU A 362 22.34 -14.06 23.21
CA GLU A 362 23.19 -12.99 23.74
C GLU A 362 22.73 -12.47 25.12
N GLU A 363 21.47 -12.68 25.51
CA GLU A 363 20.89 -12.24 26.80
C GLU A 363 20.87 -13.37 27.83
N LEU A 364 21.16 -14.63 27.42
CA LEU A 364 21.21 -15.77 28.30
C LEU A 364 22.57 -15.89 29.00
N PRO A 365 22.64 -16.31 30.28
CA PRO A 365 23.88 -16.70 30.89
C PRO A 365 24.62 -17.74 30.06
N LEU A 366 25.94 -17.66 29.96
CA LEU A 366 26.75 -18.55 29.15
C LEU A 366 26.50 -20.05 29.43
N GLU A 367 26.17 -20.39 30.66
CA GLU A 367 25.81 -21.77 31.09
C GLU A 367 24.50 -22.26 30.43
N ASP A 368 23.52 -21.39 30.27
CA ASP A 368 22.24 -21.73 29.65
C ASP A 368 22.39 -21.87 28.13
N VAL A 369 23.21 -21.01 27.51
CA VAL A 369 23.57 -21.11 26.08
C VAL A 369 24.33 -22.41 25.82
N GLU A 370 25.32 -22.75 26.66
CA GLU A 370 26.10 -23.99 26.54
C GLU A 370 25.18 -25.21 26.71
N ARG A 371 24.31 -25.23 27.68
CA ARG A 371 23.33 -26.29 27.92
C ARG A 371 22.39 -26.48 26.72
N LEU A 372 21.92 -25.40 26.12
CA LEU A 372 21.06 -25.40 24.95
C LEU A 372 21.79 -25.99 23.72
N LEU A 373 23.03 -25.53 23.46
CA LEU A 373 23.84 -26.00 22.34
C LEU A 373 24.18 -27.50 22.47
N ILE A 374 24.49 -27.97 23.68
CA ILE A 374 24.75 -29.39 23.95
C ILE A 374 23.47 -30.22 23.66
N ARG A 375 22.33 -29.78 24.13
CA ARG A 375 21.07 -30.49 23.91
C ARG A 375 20.69 -30.55 22.43
N LYS A 376 20.75 -29.42 21.70
CA LYS A 376 20.49 -29.37 20.27
C LYS A 376 21.44 -30.25 19.45
N SER A 377 22.72 -30.30 19.83
CA SER A 377 23.70 -31.14 19.14
C SER A 377 23.49 -32.64 19.43
N LEU A 378 23.10 -33.01 20.65
CA LEU A 378 22.74 -34.39 20.97
C LEU A 378 21.51 -34.86 20.18
N ASP A 379 20.45 -34.02 20.10
CA ASP A 379 19.25 -34.33 19.33
C ASP A 379 19.61 -34.48 17.83
N ARG A 380 20.45 -33.60 17.28
CA ARG A 380 20.87 -33.62 15.88
C ARG A 380 21.66 -34.87 15.50
N TYR A 381 22.46 -35.37 16.42
CA TYR A 381 23.31 -36.55 16.22
C TYR A 381 22.76 -37.78 16.94
N GLU A 382 21.46 -37.83 17.22
CA GLU A 382 20.77 -38.99 17.79
C GLU A 382 21.42 -39.57 19.04
N GLY A 383 22.00 -38.71 19.89
CA GLY A 383 22.70 -39.10 21.10
C GLY A 383 24.13 -39.54 20.92
N ASN A 384 24.71 -39.50 19.72
CA ASN A 384 26.10 -39.90 19.45
C ASN A 384 27.08 -38.89 20.07
N ILE A 385 27.66 -39.28 21.21
CA ILE A 385 28.60 -38.45 21.99
C ILE A 385 29.85 -38.03 21.19
N SER A 386 30.35 -38.89 20.31
CA SER A 386 31.57 -38.62 19.55
C SER A 386 31.33 -37.51 18.50
N GLN A 387 30.23 -37.62 17.77
CA GLN A 387 29.86 -36.65 16.75
C GLN A 387 29.43 -35.33 17.41
N THR A 388 28.69 -35.38 18.50
CA THR A 388 28.30 -34.22 19.28
C THR A 388 29.50 -33.46 19.83
N ALA A 389 30.48 -34.17 20.44
CA ALA A 389 31.69 -33.54 20.94
C ALA A 389 32.49 -32.85 19.82
N HIS A 390 32.65 -33.54 18.69
CA HIS A 390 33.35 -32.98 17.52
C HIS A 390 32.64 -31.72 16.99
N ALA A 391 31.32 -31.76 16.85
CA ALA A 391 30.53 -30.61 16.37
C ALA A 391 30.58 -29.38 17.29
N LEU A 392 30.72 -29.60 18.59
CA LEU A 392 30.85 -28.54 19.60
C LEU A 392 32.29 -28.10 19.85
N GLY A 393 33.30 -28.69 19.16
CA GLY A 393 34.69 -28.38 19.38
C GLY A 393 35.22 -28.87 20.75
N LEU A 394 34.58 -29.89 21.34
CA LEU A 394 34.89 -30.42 22.66
C LEU A 394 35.56 -31.81 22.55
N SER A 395 36.40 -32.16 23.56
CA SER A 395 36.78 -33.54 23.75
C SER A 395 35.62 -34.35 24.33
N ARG A 396 35.58 -35.66 24.09
CA ARG A 396 34.54 -36.55 24.66
C ARG A 396 34.46 -36.44 26.19
N SER A 397 35.58 -36.40 26.88
CA SER A 397 35.66 -36.27 28.33
C SER A 397 35.14 -34.90 28.82
N ALA A 398 35.34 -33.83 28.03
CA ALA A 398 34.81 -32.52 28.34
C ALA A 398 33.28 -32.47 28.16
N LEU A 399 32.74 -33.14 27.14
CA LEU A 399 31.31 -33.24 26.93
C LEU A 399 30.64 -34.06 28.06
N TYR A 400 31.20 -35.21 28.47
CA TYR A 400 30.67 -36.00 29.56
C TYR A 400 30.55 -35.21 30.88
N ARG A 401 31.59 -34.45 31.26
CA ARG A 401 31.58 -33.61 32.46
C ARG A 401 30.44 -32.53 32.40
N ARG A 402 30.15 -32.00 31.22
CA ARG A 402 29.11 -31.02 31.01
C ARG A 402 27.72 -31.67 31.07
N LEU A 403 27.57 -32.84 30.47
CA LEU A 403 26.32 -33.62 30.55
C LEU A 403 25.96 -33.97 32.04
N GLU A 404 26.94 -34.37 32.82
CA GLU A 404 26.78 -34.64 34.24
C GLU A 404 26.45 -33.36 35.00
N ARG A 405 27.16 -32.25 34.77
CA ARG A 405 26.90 -30.94 35.39
C ARG A 405 25.50 -30.42 35.11
N TYR A 406 24.99 -30.59 33.87
CA TYR A 406 23.67 -30.09 33.46
C TYR A 406 22.56 -31.13 33.61
N GLY A 407 22.83 -32.33 34.16
CA GLY A 407 21.82 -33.36 34.40
C GLY A 407 21.17 -33.90 33.13
N ILE A 408 21.88 -33.84 31.99
CA ILE A 408 21.37 -34.29 30.68
C ILE A 408 21.61 -35.80 30.57
N LYS A 409 20.54 -36.59 30.59
CA LYS A 409 20.64 -38.05 30.40
C LYS A 409 20.80 -38.36 28.91
N THR A 410 21.84 -39.08 28.57
CA THR A 410 21.99 -39.67 27.24
C THR A 410 21.32 -41.04 27.24
N THR A 411 20.42 -41.29 26.29
CA THR A 411 19.97 -42.66 25.98
C THR A 411 21.13 -43.34 25.29
N SER A 412 21.93 -44.05 26.11
CA SER A 412 23.00 -44.90 25.57
C SER A 412 22.38 -46.08 24.84
N THR A 413 22.39 -46.04 23.51
CA THR A 413 22.44 -47.30 22.76
C THR A 413 23.88 -47.81 22.90
N GLN A 414 24.00 -48.94 23.58
CA GLN A 414 25.23 -49.70 23.66
C GLN A 414 25.71 -50.01 22.22
N ASP A 415 26.91 -49.57 21.90
CA ASP A 415 28.05 -50.35 21.40
C ASP A 415 29.33 -49.48 21.37
#